data_461b62d3bb56c54662a388116fb59c49
#
_entry.id   461b62d3bb56c54662a388116fb59c49
#
_cell.length_a   1.000
_cell.length_b   1.000
_cell.length_c   1.000
_cell.angle_alpha   90.00
_cell.angle_beta   90.00
_cell.angle_gamma   90.00
#
_symmetry.space_group_name_H-M   'P 1'
#
loop_
_entity.id
_entity.type
_entity.pdbx_description
1 polymer ?
#
loop_
_entity_poly.entity_id
_entity_poly.type
_entity_poly.pdbx_seq_one_letter_code
_entity_poly.pdbx_strand_id
1 'polypeptide(L)' 'MNDVTGVVVKNLVQEKLKKYEMYYNYSYQFKDFDMSDFYKKEINRIKSNLNKII' A
#
# COMPACT_ATOMS: atom_id res chain seq x y z
N MET A 1 -9.17 15.39 -19.55
CA MET A 1 -8.76 14.18 -20.20
C MET A 1 -7.75 13.39 -19.43
N ASN A 2 -6.68 14.01 -19.06
CA ASN A 2 -5.61 13.36 -18.36
C ASN A 2 -5.97 12.96 -16.94
N ASP A 3 -6.96 13.62 -16.38
CA ASP A 3 -7.38 13.39 -15.01
C ASP A 3 -7.91 11.98 -14.77
N VAL A 4 -8.52 11.40 -15.81
CA VAL A 4 -9.07 10.05 -15.70
C VAL A 4 -7.97 9.03 -15.46
N THR A 5 -6.86 9.15 -16.20
CA THR A 5 -5.74 8.23 -16.03
C THR A 5 -5.12 8.36 -14.65
N GLY A 6 -4.94 9.58 -14.17
CA GLY A 6 -4.40 9.81 -12.83
C GLY A 6 -5.30 9.25 -11.74
N VAL A 7 -6.62 9.40 -11.87
CA VAL A 7 -7.58 8.86 -10.91
C VAL A 7 -7.54 7.34 -10.89
N VAL A 8 -7.47 6.70 -12.05
CA VAL A 8 -7.40 5.25 -12.13
C VAL A 8 -6.14 4.72 -11.46
N VAL A 9 -4.99 5.32 -11.75
CA VAL A 9 -3.72 4.91 -11.15
C VAL A 9 -3.77 5.09 -9.63
N LYS A 10 -4.28 6.23 -9.18
CA LYS A 10 -4.39 6.51 -7.75
C LYS A 10 -5.28 5.48 -7.05
N ASN A 11 -6.42 5.14 -7.66
CA ASN A 11 -7.33 4.15 -7.08
C ASN A 11 -6.68 2.78 -6.99
N LEU A 12 -5.95 2.36 -8.02
CA LEU A 12 -5.24 1.08 -8.00
C LEU A 12 -4.20 1.04 -6.90
N VAL A 13 -3.47 2.12 -6.72
CA VAL A 13 -2.46 2.21 -5.67
C VAL A 13 -3.12 2.16 -4.29
N GLN A 14 -4.25 2.84 -4.11
CA GLN A 14 -4.97 2.82 -2.85
C GLN A 14 -5.52 1.43 -2.52
N GLU A 15 -6.01 0.69 -3.51
CA GLU A 15 -6.46 -0.68 -3.31
C GLU A 15 -5.30 -1.58 -2.89
N LYS A 16 -4.16 -1.44 -3.52
CA LYS A 16 -2.97 -2.19 -3.16
C LYS A 16 -2.53 -1.85 -1.73
N LEU A 17 -2.61 -0.59 -1.36
CA LEU A 17 -2.27 -0.15 -0.01
C LEU A 17 -3.18 -0.83 1.02
N LYS A 18 -4.48 -0.83 0.80
CA LYS A 18 -5.44 -1.48 1.69
C LYS A 18 -5.14 -2.97 1.84
N LYS A 19 -4.82 -3.64 0.74
CA LYS A 19 -4.50 -5.06 0.75
C LYS A 19 -3.26 -5.32 1.61
N TYR A 20 -2.22 -4.51 1.46
CA TYR A 20 -0.99 -4.67 2.22
C TYR A 20 -1.17 -4.35 3.69
N GLU A 21 -2.01 -3.37 4.01
CA GLU A 21 -2.36 -3.08 5.40
C GLU A 21 -3.05 -4.27 6.06
N MET A 22 -3.92 -4.95 5.33
CA MET A 22 -4.56 -6.15 5.82
C MET A 22 -3.54 -7.27 6.07
N TYR A 23 -2.63 -7.48 5.12
CA TYR A 23 -1.57 -8.48 5.28
C TYR A 23 -0.68 -8.16 6.47
N TYR A 24 -0.36 -6.89 6.66
CA TYR A 24 0.42 -6.45 7.80
C TYR A 24 -0.27 -6.82 9.11
N ASN A 25 -1.56 -6.50 9.23
CA ASN A 25 -2.32 -6.80 10.43
C ASN A 25 -2.37 -8.31 10.71
N TYR A 26 -2.58 -9.11 9.68
CA TYR A 26 -2.58 -10.57 9.82
C TYR A 26 -1.23 -11.08 10.32
N SER A 27 -0.15 -10.67 9.68
CA SER A 27 1.17 -11.14 10.06
C SER A 27 1.51 -10.72 11.49
N TYR A 28 1.09 -9.54 11.90
CA TYR A 28 1.31 -9.06 13.26
C TYR A 28 0.52 -9.90 14.26
N GLN A 29 -0.73 -10.23 13.95
CA GLN A 29 -1.56 -11.06 14.83
C GLN A 29 -0.96 -12.44 15.04
N PHE A 30 -0.37 -13.00 13.99
CA PHE A 30 0.27 -14.33 14.08
C PHE A 30 1.72 -14.25 14.55
N LYS A 31 2.17 -13.06 14.95
CA LYS A 31 3.52 -12.81 15.46
C LYS A 31 4.61 -13.13 14.43
N ASP A 32 4.27 -13.05 13.15
CA ASP A 32 5.22 -13.20 12.07
C ASP A 32 5.86 -11.83 11.80
N PHE A 33 6.80 -11.46 12.64
CA PHE A 33 7.36 -10.11 12.63
C PHE A 33 8.26 -9.85 11.42
N ASP A 34 8.85 -10.88 10.84
CA ASP A 34 9.62 -10.73 9.60
C ASP A 34 8.71 -10.29 8.46
N MET A 35 7.56 -10.94 8.32
CA MET A 35 6.59 -10.56 7.30
C MET A 35 5.95 -9.22 7.60
N SER A 36 5.68 -8.94 8.87
CA SER A 36 5.15 -7.64 9.28
C SER A 36 6.08 -6.51 8.89
N ASP A 37 7.37 -6.70 9.10
CA ASP A 37 8.38 -5.70 8.74
C ASP A 37 8.43 -5.50 7.22
N PHE A 38 8.36 -6.59 6.48
CA PHE A 38 8.31 -6.53 5.02
C PHE A 38 7.11 -5.73 4.53
N TYR A 39 5.92 -6.04 5.03
CA TYR A 39 4.71 -5.34 4.63
C TYR A 39 4.74 -3.87 5.04
N LYS A 40 5.29 -3.58 6.22
CA LYS A 40 5.42 -2.19 6.67
C LYS A 40 6.28 -1.37 5.71
N LYS A 41 7.38 -1.94 5.26
CA LYS A 41 8.26 -1.27 4.30
C LYS A 41 7.54 -1.04 2.97
N GLU A 42 6.79 -2.04 2.51
CA GLU A 42 6.03 -1.91 1.27
C GLU A 42 4.92 -0.88 1.39
N ILE A 43 4.24 -0.82 2.52
CA ILE A 43 3.20 0.18 2.78
C ILE A 43 3.81 1.59 2.71
N ASN A 44 4.94 1.80 3.36
CA ASN A 44 5.62 3.10 3.33
C ASN A 44 6.03 3.49 1.92
N ARG A 45 6.52 2.53 1.14
CA ARG A 45 6.89 2.74 -0.25
C ARG A 45 5.69 3.11 -1.10
N ILE A 46 4.58 2.43 -0.91
CA ILE A 46 3.35 2.71 -1.65
C ILE A 46 2.84 4.11 -1.31
N LYS A 47 2.85 4.49 -0.04
CA LYS A 47 2.43 5.82 0.39
C LYS A 47 3.31 6.90 -0.23
N SER A 48 4.61 6.67 -0.28
CA SER A 48 5.54 7.60 -0.91
C SER A 48 5.24 7.78 -2.39
N ASN A 49 4.98 6.67 -3.09
CA ASN A 49 4.62 6.73 -4.50
C ASN A 49 3.29 7.44 -4.72
N LEU A 50 2.33 7.21 -3.85
CA LEU A 50 1.02 7.86 -3.92
C LEU A 50 1.17 9.38 -3.82
N ASN A 51 2.03 9.85 -2.93
CA ASN A 51 2.29 11.28 -2.79
C ASN A 51 2.90 11.88 -4.04
N LYS A 52 3.68 11.12 -4.78
CA LYS A 52 4.29 11.59 -6.02
C LYS A 52 3.28 11.70 -7.17
N ILE A 53 2.21 10.92 -7.12
CA ILE A 53 1.17 10.95 -8.14
C ILE A 53 0.33 12.23 -8.02
N ILE A 54 0.18 12.75 -6.83
CA ILE A 54 -0.55 13.97 -6.57
C ILE A 54 0.26 15.18 -6.99
#